data_631ec68f6bc1eeff127b88cce7ac0f62
#
_entry.id   631ec68f6bc1eeff127b88cce7ac0f62
#
_cell.length_a   1.000
_cell.length_b   1.000
_cell.length_c   1.000
_cell.angle_alpha   90.00
_cell.angle_beta   90.00
_cell.angle_gamma   90.00
#
_symmetry.space_group_name_H-M   'P 1'
#
loop_
_entity.id
_entity.type
_entity.pdbx_description
1 polymer ?
#
loop_
_entity_poly.entity_id
_entity_poly.type
_entity_poly.pdbx_seq_one_letter_code
_entity_poly.pdbx_strand_id
1 'polypeptide(L)'
;MDAQSYLKRIVYRGSVRPSIDVLRRLHVRHLLSVPFENLDIHLGRPIILDQELFYNKIVRDRRGGYCYELNGCFAWLLRELGFRVSMLSARVAGKNGGFSPDFDHMTLLVRLEEPWLVDVGFGDSFTEPKLLDSTRPQLDSGELYRIARKNRETVLSRWDEIGVWAPLYSFTLRPRKLEDFKARNRYQQTSPKSHFTKRRLISKLTPNGRVTLTDRKIILTNGEQRSESPVRNSKQFDGLLTKYFHLSFE
;
A
#
# COMPACT_ATOMS: atom_id res chain seq x y z
N MET A 1 10.14 -5.53 18.55
CA MET A 1 10.25 -5.48 17.06
C MET A 1 11.73 -5.55 16.69
N ASP A 2 12.06 -6.14 15.51
CA ASP A 2 13.46 -6.33 15.06
C ASP A 2 13.55 -6.04 13.55
N ALA A 3 14.42 -5.07 13.17
CA ALA A 3 14.58 -4.64 11.78
C ALA A 3 15.16 -5.76 10.89
N GLN A 4 16.04 -6.61 11.41
CA GLN A 4 16.62 -7.71 10.64
C GLN A 4 15.57 -8.76 10.26
N SER A 5 14.64 -9.09 11.15
CA SER A 5 13.51 -9.97 10.87
C SER A 5 12.59 -9.39 9.79
N TYR A 6 12.38 -8.06 9.79
CA TYR A 6 11.60 -7.42 8.74
C TYR A 6 12.35 -7.44 7.39
N LEU A 7 13.64 -7.14 7.37
CA LEU A 7 14.47 -7.25 6.15
C LEU A 7 14.44 -8.67 5.59
N LYS A 8 14.52 -9.69 6.45
CA LYS A 8 14.37 -11.10 6.07
C LYS A 8 12.96 -11.38 5.51
N ARG A 9 11.90 -10.82 6.11
CA ARG A 9 10.51 -10.98 5.65
C ARG A 9 10.33 -10.48 4.22
N ILE A 10 10.94 -9.35 3.87
CA ILE A 10 10.89 -8.77 2.52
C ILE A 10 12.02 -9.26 1.58
N VAL A 11 12.78 -10.26 2.02
CA VAL A 11 13.90 -10.84 1.24
C VAL A 11 14.90 -9.76 0.80
N TYR A 12 15.16 -8.78 1.67
CA TYR A 12 16.12 -7.71 1.38
C TYR A 12 17.52 -8.13 1.80
N ARG A 13 18.48 -7.95 0.90
CA ARG A 13 19.91 -8.15 1.17
C ARG A 13 20.67 -6.95 0.60
N GLY A 14 21.56 -6.39 1.36
CA GLY A 14 22.40 -5.26 0.95
C GLY A 14 22.55 -4.20 2.03
N SER A 15 23.13 -3.06 1.65
CA SER A 15 23.30 -1.91 2.54
C SER A 15 21.96 -1.43 3.09
N VAL A 16 21.97 -1.00 4.35
CA VAL A 16 20.81 -0.37 5.01
C VAL A 16 21.05 1.13 5.28
N ARG A 17 22.21 1.67 4.87
CA ARG A 17 22.53 3.09 5.03
C ARG A 17 21.53 3.94 4.23
N PRO A 18 20.88 4.93 4.83
CA PRO A 18 19.90 5.76 4.15
C PRO A 18 20.43 6.39 2.85
N SER A 19 19.78 6.04 1.75
CA SER A 19 19.99 6.62 0.42
C SER A 19 18.77 6.35 -0.44
N ILE A 20 18.64 7.04 -1.57
CA ILE A 20 17.51 6.81 -2.49
C ILE A 20 17.54 5.39 -3.07
N ASP A 21 18.69 4.82 -3.36
CA ASP A 21 18.79 3.47 -3.91
C ASP A 21 18.39 2.39 -2.88
N VAL A 22 18.72 2.61 -1.61
CA VAL A 22 18.25 1.74 -0.52
C VAL A 22 16.75 1.87 -0.35
N LEU A 23 16.21 3.09 -0.36
CA LEU A 23 14.78 3.36 -0.24
C LEU A 23 13.98 2.68 -1.37
N ARG A 24 14.41 2.82 -2.63
CA ARG A 24 13.80 2.15 -3.79
C ARG A 24 13.78 0.63 -3.63
N ARG A 25 14.93 0.04 -3.30
CA ARG A 25 15.02 -1.41 -3.11
C ARG A 25 14.14 -1.91 -1.97
N LEU A 26 14.09 -1.23 -0.83
CA LEU A 26 13.23 -1.58 0.29
C LEU A 26 11.74 -1.51 -0.11
N HIS A 27 11.35 -0.47 -0.82
CA HIS A 27 9.98 -0.26 -1.31
C HIS A 27 9.53 -1.41 -2.24
N VAL A 28 10.30 -1.67 -3.28
CA VAL A 28 10.02 -2.76 -4.24
C VAL A 28 9.99 -4.12 -3.52
N ARG A 29 10.95 -4.40 -2.64
CA ARG A 29 11.00 -5.66 -1.89
C ARG A 29 9.82 -5.83 -0.96
N HIS A 30 9.35 -4.75 -0.34
CA HIS A 30 8.13 -4.80 0.45
C HIS A 30 6.93 -5.19 -0.42
N LEU A 31 6.68 -4.49 -1.52
CA LEU A 31 5.55 -4.75 -2.41
C LEU A 31 5.55 -6.18 -3.01
N LEU A 32 6.71 -6.72 -3.33
CA LEU A 32 6.86 -8.09 -3.83
C LEU A 32 6.60 -9.15 -2.76
N SER A 33 6.81 -8.81 -1.48
CA SER A 33 6.81 -9.80 -0.39
C SER A 33 5.54 -9.73 0.48
N VAL A 34 4.97 -8.54 0.65
CA VAL A 34 3.87 -8.29 1.59
C VAL A 34 2.61 -7.90 0.82
N PRO A 35 1.54 -8.69 0.87
CA PRO A 35 0.30 -8.36 0.18
C PRO A 35 -0.46 -7.22 0.87
N PHE A 36 -1.16 -6.40 0.07
CA PHE A 36 -2.27 -5.61 0.56
C PHE A 36 -3.46 -6.55 0.84
N GLU A 37 -4.09 -6.49 2.01
CA GLU A 37 -5.25 -7.32 2.34
C GLU A 37 -6.14 -6.71 3.43
N ASN A 38 -7.43 -7.03 3.38
CA ASN A 38 -8.45 -6.63 4.36
C ASN A 38 -9.11 -7.82 5.06
N LEU A 39 -8.46 -8.97 5.11
CA LEU A 39 -9.08 -10.24 5.52
C LEU A 39 -9.50 -10.24 7.00
N ASP A 40 -8.78 -9.53 7.88
CA ASP A 40 -9.13 -9.44 9.30
C ASP A 40 -10.52 -8.84 9.52
N ILE A 41 -10.95 -7.88 8.68
CA ILE A 41 -12.31 -7.31 8.74
C ILE A 41 -13.36 -8.41 8.54
N HIS A 42 -13.13 -9.33 7.60
CA HIS A 42 -14.05 -10.43 7.30
C HIS A 42 -13.92 -11.63 8.24
N LEU A 43 -12.83 -11.71 8.98
CA LEU A 43 -12.60 -12.69 10.06
C LEU A 43 -13.11 -12.18 11.41
N GLY A 44 -13.66 -10.95 11.47
CA GLY A 44 -14.10 -10.33 12.72
C GLY A 44 -12.94 -9.98 13.68
N ARG A 45 -11.72 -9.88 13.18
CA ARG A 45 -10.53 -9.54 13.94
C ARG A 45 -10.31 -8.02 13.88
N PRO A 46 -10.33 -7.29 15.01
CA PRO A 46 -10.17 -5.85 15.00
C PRO A 46 -8.74 -5.45 14.60
N ILE A 47 -8.63 -4.48 13.69
CA ILE A 47 -7.35 -3.89 13.31
C ILE A 47 -7.11 -2.69 14.22
N ILE A 48 -6.21 -2.84 15.17
CA ILE A 48 -5.83 -1.81 16.13
C ILE A 48 -4.62 -1.06 15.58
N LEU A 49 -4.66 0.27 15.63
CA LEU A 49 -3.54 1.12 15.21
C LEU A 49 -2.42 1.08 16.26
N ASP A 50 -1.65 0.01 16.21
CA ASP A 50 -0.52 -0.25 17.09
C ASP A 50 0.66 -0.80 16.30
N GLN A 51 1.83 -0.24 16.54
CA GLN A 51 3.03 -0.53 15.77
C GLN A 51 3.52 -1.97 15.96
N GLU A 52 3.41 -2.49 17.18
CA GLU A 52 3.82 -3.86 17.51
C GLU A 52 2.86 -4.88 16.90
N LEU A 53 1.56 -4.61 16.93
CA LEU A 53 0.56 -5.46 16.30
C LEU A 53 0.74 -5.50 14.76
N PHE A 54 1.06 -4.38 14.13
CA PHE A 54 1.40 -4.35 12.69
C PHE A 54 2.63 -5.22 12.39
N TYR A 55 3.68 -5.05 13.20
CA TYR A 55 4.89 -5.85 13.07
C TYR A 55 4.61 -7.35 13.25
N ASN A 56 3.88 -7.74 14.28
CA ASN A 56 3.54 -9.13 14.54
C ASN A 56 2.81 -9.74 13.35
N LYS A 57 1.75 -9.09 12.87
CA LYS A 57 0.97 -9.56 11.72
C LYS A 57 1.81 -9.66 10.44
N ILE A 58 2.55 -8.60 10.08
CA ILE A 58 3.27 -8.53 8.80
C ILE A 58 4.55 -9.37 8.82
N VAL A 59 5.30 -9.33 9.91
CA VAL A 59 6.63 -9.94 9.98
C VAL A 59 6.58 -11.35 10.56
N ARG A 60 5.96 -11.53 11.75
CA ARG A 60 5.93 -12.84 12.43
C ARG A 60 4.92 -13.78 11.78
N ASP A 61 3.69 -13.33 11.61
CA ASP A 61 2.60 -14.14 11.03
C ASP A 61 2.65 -14.20 9.50
N ARG A 62 3.61 -13.47 8.89
CA ARG A 62 3.85 -13.40 7.44
C ARG A 62 2.63 -13.02 6.62
N ARG A 63 1.69 -12.31 7.24
CA ARG A 63 0.49 -11.77 6.61
C ARG A 63 0.78 -10.44 5.87
N GLY A 64 -0.27 -9.84 5.36
CA GLY A 64 -0.30 -8.48 4.85
C GLY A 64 -1.08 -7.55 5.77
N GLY A 65 -1.70 -6.55 5.20
CA GLY A 65 -2.57 -5.60 5.86
C GLY A 65 -3.09 -4.56 4.87
N TYR A 66 -3.85 -3.60 5.34
CA TYR A 66 -4.26 -2.48 4.50
C TYR A 66 -3.41 -1.23 4.79
N CYS A 67 -3.77 -0.08 4.22
CA CYS A 67 -2.88 1.08 4.12
C CYS A 67 -2.22 1.50 5.45
N TYR A 68 -2.97 1.51 6.56
CA TYR A 68 -2.42 1.95 7.86
C TYR A 68 -1.40 0.95 8.42
N GLU A 69 -1.68 -0.35 8.28
CA GLU A 69 -0.79 -1.40 8.74
C GLU A 69 0.50 -1.44 7.91
N LEU A 70 0.37 -1.42 6.58
CA LEU A 70 1.50 -1.54 5.66
C LEU A 70 2.41 -0.31 5.74
N ASN A 71 1.86 0.89 5.56
CA ASN A 71 2.64 2.12 5.63
C ASN A 71 3.13 2.41 7.05
N GLY A 72 2.34 2.11 8.08
CA GLY A 72 2.76 2.23 9.48
C GLY A 72 3.96 1.35 9.80
N CYS A 73 3.88 0.06 9.47
CA CYS A 73 4.97 -0.89 9.71
C CYS A 73 6.23 -0.56 8.88
N PHE A 74 6.05 -0.12 7.61
CA PHE A 74 7.16 0.29 6.77
C PHE A 74 7.82 1.59 7.26
N ALA A 75 7.03 2.55 7.76
CA ALA A 75 7.56 3.76 8.39
C ALA A 75 8.42 3.45 9.62
N TRP A 76 8.00 2.47 10.43
CA TRP A 76 8.82 1.99 11.53
C TRP A 76 10.16 1.41 11.04
N LEU A 77 10.14 0.49 10.07
CA LEU A 77 11.37 -0.08 9.51
C LEU A 77 12.31 1.01 9.01
N LEU A 78 11.79 1.94 8.21
CA LEU A 78 12.62 3.02 7.66
C LEU A 78 13.25 3.88 8.77
N ARG A 79 12.53 4.18 9.86
CA ARG A 79 13.06 4.93 11.01
C ARG A 79 14.17 4.18 11.74
N GLU A 80 13.99 2.88 11.96
CA GLU A 80 15.03 2.01 12.56
C GLU A 80 16.31 1.98 11.71
N LEU A 81 16.17 2.12 10.40
CA LEU A 81 17.31 2.21 9.48
C LEU A 81 17.88 3.63 9.34
N GLY A 82 17.37 4.61 10.09
CA GLY A 82 17.87 5.98 10.14
C GLY A 82 17.27 6.93 9.09
N PHE A 83 16.20 6.56 8.38
CA PHE A 83 15.50 7.48 7.48
C PHE A 83 14.61 8.45 8.27
N ARG A 84 14.51 9.70 7.79
CA ARG A 84 13.56 10.70 8.32
C ARG A 84 12.20 10.55 7.65
N VAL A 85 11.23 9.96 8.36
CA VAL A 85 9.91 9.57 7.85
C VAL A 85 8.79 10.29 8.57
N SER A 86 7.87 10.87 7.81
CA SER A 86 6.59 11.43 8.28
C SER A 86 5.42 10.64 7.67
N MET A 87 4.44 10.28 8.49
CA MET A 87 3.14 9.79 8.03
C MET A 87 2.28 10.97 7.58
N LEU A 88 1.58 10.85 6.47
CA LEU A 88 0.70 11.85 5.89
C LEU A 88 -0.71 11.30 5.73
N SER A 89 -1.71 12.15 5.98
CA SER A 89 -3.11 11.87 5.65
C SER A 89 -3.35 12.11 4.17
N ALA A 90 -4.01 11.15 3.52
CA ALA A 90 -4.43 11.25 2.14
C ALA A 90 -5.93 10.96 1.96
N ARG A 91 -6.49 11.51 0.89
CA ARG A 91 -7.88 11.43 0.45
C ARG A 91 -7.90 10.72 -0.90
N VAL A 92 -8.52 9.55 -0.97
CA VAL A 92 -8.55 8.74 -2.20
C VAL A 92 -9.49 9.36 -3.23
N ALA A 93 -9.09 9.39 -4.48
CA ALA A 93 -9.92 9.88 -5.57
C ALA A 93 -11.13 8.96 -5.80
N GLY A 94 -12.31 9.56 -5.87
CA GLY A 94 -13.55 8.88 -6.18
C GLY A 94 -13.84 8.87 -7.68
N LYS A 95 -14.63 7.90 -8.12
CA LYS A 95 -15.02 7.76 -9.53
C LYS A 95 -15.77 8.98 -10.11
N ASN A 96 -16.38 9.80 -9.26
CA ASN A 96 -17.17 10.97 -9.64
C ASN A 96 -16.37 12.29 -9.58
N GLY A 97 -15.05 12.23 -9.58
CA GLY A 97 -14.17 13.42 -9.63
C GLY A 97 -13.90 14.10 -8.28
N GLY A 98 -14.47 13.61 -7.17
CA GLY A 98 -14.18 14.09 -5.82
C GLY A 98 -13.12 13.26 -5.09
N PHE A 99 -12.81 13.66 -3.87
CA PHE A 99 -11.93 12.91 -2.97
C PHE A 99 -12.70 12.43 -1.73
N SER A 100 -12.28 11.29 -1.18
CA SER A 100 -12.77 10.79 0.10
C SER A 100 -12.45 11.78 1.25
N PRO A 101 -13.02 11.58 2.44
CA PRO A 101 -12.61 12.37 3.62
C PRO A 101 -11.14 12.22 3.97
N ASP A 102 -10.62 13.14 4.78
CA ASP A 102 -9.27 13.06 5.34
C ASP A 102 -9.05 11.75 6.08
N PHE A 103 -7.78 11.34 6.13
CA PHE A 103 -7.33 10.10 6.78
C PHE A 103 -7.84 8.81 6.14
N ASP A 104 -8.45 8.85 4.95
CA ASP A 104 -8.95 7.66 4.26
C ASP A 104 -7.82 6.74 3.77
N HIS A 105 -6.67 7.33 3.54
CA HIS A 105 -5.43 6.64 3.21
C HIS A 105 -4.26 7.24 4.01
N MET A 106 -3.28 6.40 4.31
CA MET A 106 -1.99 6.82 4.87
C MET A 106 -0.93 6.67 3.78
N THR A 107 -0.15 7.73 3.54
CA THR A 107 1.07 7.68 2.73
C THR A 107 2.24 8.22 3.51
N LEU A 108 3.47 8.12 3.00
CA LEU A 108 4.69 8.50 3.71
C LEU A 108 5.47 9.57 2.94
N LEU A 109 6.11 10.45 3.69
CA LEU A 109 7.13 11.35 3.20
C LEU A 109 8.47 10.95 3.80
N VAL A 110 9.43 10.63 2.95
CA VAL A 110 10.83 10.38 3.34
C VAL A 110 11.70 11.54 2.90
N ARG A 111 12.46 12.12 3.85
CA ARG A 111 13.38 13.22 3.58
C ARG A 111 14.81 12.68 3.54
N LEU A 112 15.42 12.76 2.37
CA LEU A 112 16.86 12.63 2.10
C LEU A 112 17.40 14.02 1.76
N GLU A 113 18.28 14.15 0.79
CA GLU A 113 18.62 15.47 0.20
C GLU A 113 17.37 16.09 -0.42
N GLU A 114 16.55 15.26 -1.09
CA GLU A 114 15.26 15.60 -1.65
C GLU A 114 14.11 14.89 -0.92
N PRO A 115 12.87 15.42 -0.99
CA PRO A 115 11.69 14.77 -0.41
C PRO A 115 11.10 13.74 -1.37
N TRP A 116 10.75 12.56 -0.85
CA TRP A 116 10.21 11.43 -1.60
C TRP A 116 8.86 10.99 -1.05
N LEU A 117 7.88 10.87 -1.94
CA LEU A 117 6.61 10.20 -1.65
C LEU A 117 6.84 8.69 -1.68
N VAL A 118 6.41 8.01 -0.63
CA VAL A 118 6.58 6.57 -0.41
C VAL A 118 5.24 5.97 -0.03
N ASP A 119 4.84 4.88 -0.67
CA ASP A 119 3.55 4.26 -0.41
C ASP A 119 3.54 2.77 -0.76
N VAL A 120 3.54 1.94 0.26
CA VAL A 120 3.45 0.48 0.13
C VAL A 120 2.05 -0.05 0.46
N GLY A 121 1.08 0.85 0.70
CA GLY A 121 -0.25 0.54 1.20
C GLY A 121 -1.41 0.96 0.30
N PHE A 122 -1.20 1.48 -0.90
CA PHE A 122 -2.30 1.87 -1.79
C PHE A 122 -2.93 0.67 -2.53
N GLY A 123 -2.18 -0.41 -2.68
CA GLY A 123 -2.63 -1.65 -3.33
C GLY A 123 -2.28 -1.69 -4.82
N ASP A 124 -2.62 -0.68 -5.60
CA ASP A 124 -2.28 -0.58 -7.03
C ASP A 124 -1.82 0.84 -7.38
N SER A 125 -0.52 1.09 -7.26
CA SER A 125 0.13 2.35 -7.54
C SER A 125 1.59 2.11 -7.90
N PHE A 126 2.41 3.16 -7.83
CA PHE A 126 3.83 3.10 -8.17
C PHE A 126 4.59 2.03 -7.35
N THR A 127 5.63 1.49 -7.95
CA THR A 127 6.48 0.45 -7.35
C THR A 127 7.74 1.03 -6.73
N GLU A 128 8.16 2.22 -7.12
CA GLU A 128 9.31 2.94 -6.58
C GLU A 128 8.91 4.31 -6.02
N PRO A 129 9.59 4.83 -4.98
CA PRO A 129 9.35 6.17 -4.44
C PRO A 129 9.34 7.24 -5.52
N LYS A 130 8.46 8.24 -5.39
CA LYS A 130 8.34 9.35 -6.32
C LYS A 130 8.95 10.62 -5.74
N LEU A 131 9.80 11.28 -6.51
CA LEU A 131 10.34 12.59 -6.14
C LEU A 131 9.19 13.60 -6.01
N LEU A 132 9.04 14.18 -4.81
CA LEU A 132 7.89 15.01 -4.49
C LEU A 132 7.84 16.31 -5.29
N ASP A 133 8.99 16.93 -5.50
CA ASP A 133 9.14 18.23 -6.14
C ASP A 133 9.52 18.11 -7.64
N SER A 134 9.30 16.95 -8.26
CA SER A 134 9.53 16.76 -9.69
C SER A 134 8.54 17.58 -10.50
N THR A 135 9.07 18.38 -11.43
CA THR A 135 8.27 19.13 -12.43
C THR A 135 7.89 18.27 -13.64
N ARG A 136 8.50 17.08 -13.78
CA ARG A 136 8.29 16.16 -14.90
C ARG A 136 7.54 14.91 -14.45
N PRO A 137 6.76 14.27 -15.34
CA PRO A 137 6.24 12.94 -15.09
C PRO A 137 7.36 11.93 -14.78
N GLN A 138 7.07 10.98 -13.92
CA GLN A 138 8.01 9.96 -13.47
C GLN A 138 7.54 8.59 -13.95
N LEU A 139 8.33 7.94 -14.80
CA LEU A 139 8.06 6.60 -15.31
C LEU A 139 8.31 5.57 -14.20
N ASP A 140 7.41 4.58 -14.10
CA ASP A 140 7.52 3.46 -13.17
C ASP A 140 6.75 2.26 -13.72
N SER A 141 7.45 1.15 -13.97
CA SER A 141 6.83 -0.10 -14.44
C SER A 141 5.92 0.07 -15.67
N GLY A 142 6.28 0.96 -16.58
CA GLY A 142 5.51 1.26 -17.79
C GLY A 142 4.39 2.30 -17.63
N GLU A 143 4.14 2.78 -16.42
CA GLU A 143 3.14 3.80 -16.13
C GLU A 143 3.79 5.15 -15.82
N LEU A 144 3.12 6.26 -16.17
CA LEU A 144 3.58 7.61 -15.85
C LEU A 144 2.83 8.16 -14.64
N TYR A 145 3.58 8.71 -13.69
CA TYR A 145 3.07 9.37 -12.49
C TYR A 145 3.45 10.83 -12.46
N ARG A 146 2.55 11.67 -11.97
CA ARG A 146 2.77 13.10 -11.75
C ARG A 146 2.31 13.49 -10.36
N ILE A 147 3.14 14.28 -9.66
CA ILE A 147 2.79 14.95 -8.43
C ILE A 147 2.60 16.42 -8.74
N ALA A 148 1.42 16.96 -8.48
CA ALA A 148 1.11 18.38 -8.72
C ALA A 148 0.62 19.03 -7.43
N ARG A 149 1.14 20.23 -7.12
CA ARG A 149 0.68 21.03 -5.99
C ARG A 149 -0.35 22.06 -6.46
N LYS A 150 -1.47 22.13 -5.77
CA LYS A 150 -2.47 23.18 -5.95
C LYS A 150 -2.84 23.72 -4.58
N ASN A 151 -2.46 24.96 -4.30
CA ASN A 151 -2.60 25.57 -2.97
C ASN A 151 -1.86 24.78 -1.89
N ARG A 152 -2.60 24.29 -0.86
CA ARG A 152 -2.07 23.48 0.25
C ARG A 152 -2.18 21.97 0.01
N GLU A 153 -2.81 21.56 -1.09
CA GLU A 153 -2.97 20.14 -1.45
C GLU A 153 -1.96 19.74 -2.51
N THR A 154 -1.52 18.50 -2.40
CA THR A 154 -0.67 17.82 -3.36
C THR A 154 -1.44 16.63 -3.91
N VAL A 155 -1.47 16.46 -5.23
CA VAL A 155 -2.21 15.38 -5.88
C VAL A 155 -1.23 14.48 -6.61
N LEU A 156 -1.28 13.19 -6.29
CA LEU A 156 -0.67 12.14 -7.10
C LEU A 156 -1.66 11.71 -8.19
N SER A 157 -1.22 11.71 -9.44
CA SER A 157 -2.00 11.25 -10.58
C SER A 157 -1.20 10.26 -11.41
N ARG A 158 -1.91 9.34 -12.07
CA ARG A 158 -1.37 8.41 -13.06
C ARG A 158 -1.93 8.75 -14.44
N TRP A 159 -1.11 8.63 -15.47
CA TRP A 159 -1.56 8.73 -16.86
C TRP A 159 -2.39 7.49 -17.20
N ASP A 160 -3.60 7.68 -17.65
CA ASP A 160 -4.51 6.58 -17.95
C ASP A 160 -4.55 6.22 -19.44
N GLU A 161 -5.27 5.14 -19.75
CA GLU A 161 -5.41 4.59 -21.11
C GLU A 161 -6.12 5.54 -22.09
N ILE A 162 -6.92 6.50 -21.58
CA ILE A 162 -7.62 7.50 -22.41
C ILE A 162 -6.83 8.79 -22.59
N GLY A 163 -5.58 8.83 -22.11
CA GLY A 163 -4.68 9.97 -22.32
C GLY A 163 -4.97 11.16 -21.39
N VAL A 164 -5.42 10.94 -20.17
CA VAL A 164 -5.60 11.97 -19.14
C VAL A 164 -4.90 11.63 -17.83
N TRP A 165 -4.63 12.66 -17.05
CA TRP A 165 -4.10 12.51 -15.69
C TRP A 165 -5.22 12.13 -14.72
N ALA A 166 -5.37 10.85 -14.44
CA ALA A 166 -6.32 10.35 -13.46
C ALA A 166 -5.76 10.51 -12.02
N PRO A 167 -6.41 11.27 -11.14
CA PRO A 167 -5.95 11.40 -9.76
C PRO A 167 -6.10 10.07 -9.02
N LEU A 168 -5.08 9.70 -8.24
CA LEU A 168 -5.14 8.55 -7.33
C LEU A 168 -5.53 8.99 -5.92
N TYR A 169 -4.83 9.98 -5.38
CA TYR A 169 -5.16 10.58 -4.09
C TYR A 169 -4.59 11.98 -3.95
N SER A 170 -5.19 12.78 -3.07
CA SER A 170 -4.64 14.06 -2.61
C SER A 170 -4.15 13.94 -1.17
N PHE A 171 -3.14 14.74 -0.80
CA PHE A 171 -2.56 14.76 0.53
C PHE A 171 -1.98 16.12 0.88
N THR A 172 -1.77 16.36 2.17
CA THR A 172 -1.05 17.53 2.68
C THR A 172 0.30 17.10 3.25
N LEU A 173 1.28 17.99 3.26
CA LEU A 173 2.61 17.70 3.81
C LEU A 173 2.68 17.83 5.35
N ARG A 174 1.53 17.99 6.01
CA ARG A 174 1.44 18.06 7.48
C ARG A 174 1.70 16.68 8.08
N PRO A 175 2.75 16.49 8.90
CA PRO A 175 2.99 15.23 9.58
C PRO A 175 1.82 14.84 10.48
N ARG A 176 1.54 13.54 10.53
CA ARG A 176 0.47 12.94 11.32
C ARG A 176 1.03 11.88 12.25
N LYS A 177 0.33 11.65 13.36
CA LYS A 177 0.55 10.52 14.25
C LYS A 177 -0.37 9.36 13.87
N LEU A 178 -0.03 8.16 14.30
CA LEU A 178 -0.84 6.97 14.02
C LEU A 178 -2.25 7.09 14.60
N GLU A 179 -2.37 7.70 15.78
CA GLU A 179 -3.65 7.92 16.47
C GLU A 179 -4.63 8.80 15.67
N ASP A 180 -4.11 9.72 14.85
CA ASP A 180 -4.95 10.62 14.04
C ASP A 180 -5.85 9.85 13.06
N PHE A 181 -5.46 8.64 12.68
CA PHE A 181 -6.21 7.77 11.77
C PHE A 181 -7.30 6.92 12.46
N LYS A 182 -7.41 6.95 13.79
CA LYS A 182 -8.27 6.04 14.57
C LYS A 182 -9.75 6.09 14.16
N ALA A 183 -10.30 7.26 13.96
CA ALA A 183 -11.71 7.42 13.57
C ALA A 183 -11.98 6.79 12.17
N ARG A 184 -11.07 7.04 11.23
CA ARG A 184 -11.24 6.52 9.88
C ARG A 184 -10.93 5.02 9.78
N ASN A 185 -9.97 4.54 10.54
CA ASN A 185 -9.69 3.11 10.71
C ASN A 185 -10.94 2.36 11.23
N ARG A 186 -11.61 2.90 12.26
CA ARG A 186 -12.88 2.34 12.75
C ARG A 186 -13.94 2.31 11.65
N TYR A 187 -14.14 3.42 10.93
CA TYR A 187 -15.09 3.49 9.81
C TYR A 187 -14.81 2.41 8.76
N GLN A 188 -13.55 2.24 8.36
CA GLN A 188 -13.17 1.26 7.33
C GLN A 188 -13.49 -0.18 7.73
N GLN A 189 -13.44 -0.50 9.02
CA GLN A 189 -13.71 -1.85 9.54
C GLN A 189 -15.18 -2.13 9.82
N THR A 190 -15.99 -1.09 10.14
CA THR A 190 -17.34 -1.31 10.70
C THR A 190 -18.47 -0.71 9.88
N SER A 191 -18.19 0.27 9.01
CA SER A 191 -19.24 0.94 8.26
C SER A 191 -19.70 0.09 7.07
N PRO A 192 -21.02 -0.12 6.89
CA PRO A 192 -21.56 -0.81 5.70
C PRO A 192 -21.33 0.00 4.41
N LYS A 193 -20.94 1.28 4.52
CA LYS A 193 -20.56 2.12 3.38
C LYS A 193 -19.09 1.95 2.96
N SER A 194 -18.25 1.38 3.81
CA SER A 194 -16.85 1.10 3.48
C SER A 194 -16.74 0.02 2.40
N HIS A 195 -15.82 0.23 1.46
CA HIS A 195 -15.49 -0.79 0.46
C HIS A 195 -14.88 -2.04 1.09
N PHE A 196 -14.17 -1.88 2.21
CA PHE A 196 -13.45 -2.96 2.89
C PHE A 196 -14.38 -3.92 3.65
N THR A 197 -15.58 -3.47 4.07
CA THR A 197 -16.57 -4.36 4.70
C THR A 197 -17.42 -5.14 3.69
N LYS A 198 -17.40 -4.74 2.40
CA LYS A 198 -18.28 -5.32 1.37
C LYS A 198 -17.71 -6.55 0.70
N ARG A 199 -16.41 -6.73 0.68
CA ARG A 199 -15.74 -7.84 0.00
C ARG A 199 -14.31 -8.05 0.51
N ARG A 200 -13.89 -9.30 0.50
CA ARG A 200 -12.48 -9.66 0.69
C ARG A 200 -11.66 -9.20 -0.50
N LEU A 201 -10.49 -8.69 -0.22
CA LEU A 201 -9.51 -8.28 -1.22
C LEU A 201 -8.12 -8.64 -0.72
N ILE A 202 -7.34 -9.30 -1.55
CA ILE A 202 -5.89 -9.45 -1.35
C ILE A 202 -5.18 -9.24 -2.68
N SER A 203 -4.11 -8.45 -2.66
CA SER A 203 -3.33 -8.10 -3.87
C SER A 203 -1.86 -8.04 -3.55
N LYS A 204 -1.02 -8.55 -4.43
CA LYS A 204 0.44 -8.53 -4.28
C LYS A 204 1.12 -8.28 -5.62
N LEU A 205 2.17 -7.46 -5.62
CA LEU A 205 3.07 -7.30 -6.75
C LEU A 205 3.81 -8.60 -7.01
N THR A 206 4.03 -8.94 -8.27
CA THR A 206 4.90 -10.01 -8.73
C THR A 206 6.02 -9.42 -9.59
N PRO A 207 7.11 -10.14 -9.89
CA PRO A 207 8.20 -9.59 -10.71
C PRO A 207 7.74 -9.01 -12.05
N ASN A 208 6.69 -9.57 -12.66
CA ASN A 208 6.22 -9.17 -13.99
C ASN A 208 4.78 -8.64 -13.99
N GLY A 209 4.23 -8.25 -12.82
CA GLY A 209 2.86 -7.75 -12.78
C GLY A 209 2.23 -7.87 -11.40
N ARG A 210 1.03 -8.43 -11.30
CA ARG A 210 0.25 -8.44 -10.06
C ARG A 210 -0.70 -9.62 -9.98
N VAL A 211 -0.93 -10.12 -8.79
CA VAL A 211 -2.03 -11.05 -8.50
C VAL A 211 -3.01 -10.37 -7.54
N THR A 212 -4.31 -10.37 -7.90
CA THR A 212 -5.39 -9.83 -7.07
C THR A 212 -6.50 -10.85 -6.96
N LEU A 213 -6.89 -11.19 -5.75
CA LEU A 213 -7.96 -12.11 -5.43
C LEU A 213 -9.07 -11.37 -4.66
N THR A 214 -10.30 -11.58 -5.10
CA THR A 214 -11.52 -11.09 -4.43
C THR A 214 -12.52 -12.23 -4.25
N ASP A 215 -13.62 -11.99 -3.55
CA ASP A 215 -14.71 -12.96 -3.43
C ASP A 215 -15.27 -13.41 -4.78
N ARG A 216 -15.12 -12.62 -5.84
CA ARG A 216 -15.75 -12.85 -7.14
C ARG A 216 -14.80 -13.35 -8.20
N LYS A 217 -13.54 -12.96 -8.14
CA LYS A 217 -12.57 -13.27 -9.19
C LYS A 217 -11.11 -13.20 -8.72
N ILE A 218 -10.26 -13.95 -9.42
CA ILE A 218 -8.82 -13.75 -9.42
C ILE A 218 -8.39 -13.06 -10.70
N ILE A 219 -7.51 -12.07 -10.57
CA ILE A 219 -6.91 -11.33 -11.68
C ILE A 219 -5.42 -11.58 -11.63
N LEU A 220 -4.85 -12.03 -12.74
CA LEU A 220 -3.43 -12.24 -12.93
C LEU A 220 -2.95 -11.31 -14.04
N THR A 221 -1.99 -10.44 -13.73
CA THR A 221 -1.29 -9.61 -14.72
C THR A 221 0.14 -10.10 -14.82
N ASN A 222 0.64 -10.30 -16.05
CA ASN A 222 2.01 -10.68 -16.35
C ASN A 222 2.48 -9.93 -17.60
N GLY A 223 3.22 -8.84 -17.43
CA GLY A 223 3.48 -7.87 -18.49
C GLY A 223 2.16 -7.29 -19.02
N GLU A 224 2.00 -7.32 -20.33
CA GLU A 224 0.77 -6.86 -21.02
C GLU A 224 -0.39 -7.85 -20.92
N GLN A 225 -0.12 -9.09 -20.55
CA GLN A 225 -1.15 -10.12 -20.44
C GLN A 225 -1.94 -9.97 -19.14
N ARG A 226 -3.25 -9.86 -19.26
CA ARG A 226 -4.19 -9.85 -18.14
C ARG A 226 -5.23 -10.93 -18.32
N SER A 227 -5.37 -11.78 -17.30
CA SER A 227 -6.40 -12.81 -17.25
C SER A 227 -7.27 -12.63 -16.01
N GLU A 228 -8.56 -12.89 -16.16
CA GLU A 228 -9.53 -12.89 -15.08
C GLU A 228 -10.27 -14.22 -15.05
N SER A 229 -10.42 -14.82 -13.88
CA SER A 229 -11.16 -16.05 -13.68
C SER A 229 -12.13 -15.90 -12.51
N PRO A 230 -13.38 -16.38 -12.60
CA PRO A 230 -14.35 -16.26 -11.54
C PRO A 230 -13.98 -17.15 -10.33
N VAL A 231 -14.27 -16.66 -9.13
CA VAL A 231 -14.26 -17.42 -7.88
C VAL A 231 -15.70 -17.81 -7.54
N ARG A 232 -15.97 -19.10 -7.45
CA ARG A 232 -17.35 -19.63 -7.36
C ARG A 232 -17.82 -19.85 -5.93
N ASN A 233 -16.91 -20.09 -5.00
CA ASN A 233 -17.22 -20.38 -3.59
C ASN A 233 -16.03 -20.14 -2.67
N SER A 234 -16.26 -20.21 -1.36
CA SER A 234 -15.20 -19.99 -0.35
C SER A 234 -14.07 -21.01 -0.45
N LYS A 235 -14.36 -22.30 -0.70
CA LYS A 235 -13.32 -23.32 -0.84
C LYS A 235 -12.34 -23.00 -1.96
N GLN A 236 -12.86 -22.51 -3.10
CA GLN A 236 -12.01 -22.06 -4.21
C GLN A 236 -11.21 -20.80 -3.84
N PHE A 237 -11.82 -19.84 -3.12
CA PHE A 237 -11.13 -18.67 -2.62
C PHE A 237 -9.95 -19.07 -1.71
N ASP A 238 -10.19 -19.97 -0.76
CA ASP A 238 -9.17 -20.42 0.21
C ASP A 238 -8.02 -21.18 -0.49
N GLY A 239 -8.35 -22.03 -1.48
CA GLY A 239 -7.34 -22.68 -2.30
C GLY A 239 -6.48 -21.71 -3.12
N LEU A 240 -7.08 -20.65 -3.68
CA LEU A 240 -6.35 -19.59 -4.39
C LEU A 240 -5.53 -18.72 -3.42
N LEU A 241 -6.04 -18.45 -2.24
CA LEU A 241 -5.35 -17.73 -1.19
C LEU A 241 -4.07 -18.47 -0.78
N THR A 242 -4.16 -19.77 -0.55
CA THR A 242 -3.00 -20.62 -0.24
C THR A 242 -2.01 -20.67 -1.42
N LYS A 243 -2.52 -20.89 -2.64
CA LYS A 243 -1.69 -21.01 -3.84
C LYS A 243 -0.85 -19.78 -4.16
N TYR A 244 -1.45 -18.59 -4.10
CA TYR A 244 -0.82 -17.36 -4.58
C TYR A 244 -0.23 -16.48 -3.47
N PHE A 245 -0.76 -16.60 -2.25
CA PHE A 245 -0.35 -15.71 -1.15
C PHE A 245 0.27 -16.48 0.02
N HIS A 246 0.24 -17.82 -0.01
CA HIS A 246 0.74 -18.70 1.06
C HIS A 246 0.06 -18.41 2.42
N LEU A 247 -1.24 -18.09 2.38
CA LEU A 247 -2.06 -17.84 3.55
C LEU A 247 -3.16 -18.90 3.65
N SER A 248 -3.42 -19.37 4.86
CA SER A 248 -4.56 -20.21 5.21
C SER A 248 -5.16 -19.70 6.52
N PHE A 249 -6.46 -19.74 6.63
CA PHE A 249 -7.20 -19.44 7.88
C PHE A 249 -8.05 -20.66 8.17
N GLU A 250 -7.69 -21.38 9.20
CA GLU A 250 -8.51 -22.43 9.81
C GLU A 250 -9.58 -21.83 10.71
#